data_2186a4d8560828ccca57b6258a65c7b3
#
_entry.id   2186a4d8560828ccca57b6258a65c7b3
#
_cell.length_a   1.000
_cell.length_b   1.000
_cell.length_c   1.000
_cell.angle_alpha   90.00
_cell.angle_beta   90.00
_cell.angle_gamma   90.00
#
_symmetry.space_group_name_H-M   'P 1'
#
loop_
_entity.id
_entity.type
_entity.pdbx_description
1 polymer ?
#
loop_
_entity_poly.entity_id
_entity_poly.type
_entity_poly.pdbx_seq_one_letter_code
_entity_poly.pdbx_strand_id
1 'polypeptide(L)'
;MTEPIHFDNHSSNKGRLLLLACTVALLIFVLTLVAFMPSLKNGFVWDDIQYITENQRIRSLDFHTLAEMCTTYYQSNWHPFTWISHAIDYHVFGVKPSGHHLSSIILHALNCLLVFFLVIKIVLVV
;
A
#
# COMPACT_ATOMS: atom_id res chain seq x y z
N MET A 1 -11.35 47.96 -34.05
CA MET A 1 -12.22 46.98 -33.29
C MET A 1 -11.29 45.92 -32.78
N THR A 2 -10.90 46.00 -31.51
CA THR A 2 -10.01 45.02 -30.84
C THR A 2 -10.94 44.05 -30.10
N GLU A 3 -10.94 42.79 -30.51
CA GLU A 3 -11.64 41.74 -29.79
C GLU A 3 -11.00 41.57 -28.39
N PRO A 4 -11.80 41.40 -27.31
CA PRO A 4 -11.26 41.14 -26.00
C PRO A 4 -10.68 39.71 -25.96
N ILE A 5 -9.42 39.60 -25.54
CA ILE A 5 -8.76 38.32 -25.30
C ILE A 5 -9.51 37.61 -24.16
N HIS A 6 -10.27 36.58 -24.49
CA HIS A 6 -10.97 35.72 -23.54
C HIS A 6 -9.92 34.82 -22.88
N PHE A 7 -9.40 35.23 -21.72
CA PHE A 7 -8.52 34.37 -20.92
C PHE A 7 -9.32 33.14 -20.47
N ASP A 8 -8.85 31.97 -20.89
CA ASP A 8 -9.46 30.68 -20.59
C ASP A 8 -9.32 30.31 -19.10
N ASN A 9 -10.24 30.83 -18.29
CA ASN A 9 -10.32 30.61 -16.84
C ASN A 9 -10.53 29.13 -16.49
N HIS A 10 -10.97 28.31 -17.47
CA HIS A 10 -11.31 26.91 -17.25
C HIS A 10 -10.05 26.01 -17.12
N SER A 11 -9.03 26.29 -17.91
CA SER A 11 -7.76 25.55 -17.84
C SER A 11 -6.98 25.84 -16.55
N SER A 12 -7.01 27.11 -16.11
CA SER A 12 -6.36 27.54 -14.85
C SER A 12 -6.99 26.88 -13.62
N ASN A 13 -8.32 26.72 -13.56
CA ASN A 13 -9.02 26.09 -12.44
C ASN A 13 -8.73 24.57 -12.36
N LYS A 14 -8.65 23.87 -13.50
CA LYS A 14 -8.28 22.45 -13.52
C LYS A 14 -6.86 22.22 -12.98
N GLY A 15 -5.92 23.07 -13.37
CA GLY A 15 -4.54 22.99 -12.87
C GLY A 15 -4.45 23.16 -11.34
N ARG A 16 -5.20 24.13 -10.79
CA ARG A 16 -5.26 24.39 -9.34
C ARG A 16 -5.87 23.20 -8.57
N LEU A 17 -6.95 22.62 -9.08
CA LEU A 17 -7.60 21.46 -8.47
C LEU A 17 -6.69 20.23 -8.48
N LEU A 18 -5.97 20.00 -9.58
CA LEU A 18 -5.01 18.92 -9.68
C LEU A 18 -3.86 19.11 -8.67
N LEU A 19 -3.30 20.30 -8.61
CA LEU A 19 -2.24 20.63 -7.66
C LEU A 19 -2.70 20.41 -6.21
N LEU A 20 -3.90 20.86 -5.86
CA LEU A 20 -4.49 20.65 -4.53
C LEU A 20 -4.64 19.15 -4.23
N ALA A 21 -5.18 18.38 -5.17
CA ALA A 21 -5.35 16.93 -4.99
C ALA A 21 -3.99 16.24 -4.79
N CYS A 22 -2.97 16.59 -5.57
CA CYS A 22 -1.61 16.05 -5.40
C CYS A 22 -1.00 16.44 -4.04
N THR A 23 -1.20 17.69 -3.59
CA THR A 23 -0.71 18.15 -2.29
C THR A 23 -1.38 17.39 -1.14
N VAL A 24 -2.70 17.23 -1.19
CA VAL A 24 -3.45 16.47 -0.17
C VAL A 24 -3.05 14.99 -0.19
N ALA A 25 -2.88 14.39 -1.38
CA ALA A 25 -2.40 13.02 -1.51
C ALA A 25 -1.02 12.83 -0.87
N LEU A 26 -0.10 13.75 -1.14
CA LEU A 26 1.24 13.73 -0.54
C LEU A 26 1.17 13.87 1.00
N LEU A 27 0.33 14.75 1.51
CA LEU A 27 0.12 14.91 2.95
C LEU A 27 -0.42 13.64 3.58
N ILE A 28 -1.44 13.01 2.98
CA ILE A 28 -2.00 11.73 3.46
C ILE A 28 -0.89 10.68 3.52
N PHE A 29 -0.11 10.54 2.46
CA PHE A 29 0.97 9.56 2.39
C PHE A 29 2.00 9.78 3.50
N VAL A 30 2.52 11.00 3.62
CA VAL A 30 3.54 11.34 4.62
C VAL A 30 3.00 11.19 6.05
N LEU A 31 1.79 11.68 6.33
CA LEU A 31 1.19 11.54 7.66
C LEU A 31 0.96 10.08 8.04
N THR A 32 0.56 9.24 7.09
CA THR A 32 0.42 7.80 7.33
C THR A 32 1.76 7.17 7.69
N LEU A 33 2.83 7.46 6.92
CA LEU A 33 4.17 6.95 7.24
C LEU A 33 4.62 7.38 8.63
N VAL A 34 4.47 8.67 8.96
CA VAL A 34 4.90 9.23 10.26
C VAL A 34 4.10 8.61 11.41
N ALA A 35 2.79 8.47 11.27
CA ALA A 35 1.92 7.92 12.30
C ALA A 35 2.27 6.46 12.65
N PHE A 36 2.66 5.66 11.65
CA PHE A 36 2.98 4.25 11.82
C PHE A 36 4.48 3.96 12.02
N MET A 37 5.36 4.95 11.85
CA MET A 37 6.81 4.79 12.02
C MET A 37 7.22 4.15 13.37
N PRO A 38 6.57 4.43 14.52
CA PRO A 38 6.92 3.77 15.79
C PRO A 38 6.81 2.25 15.75
N SER A 39 5.93 1.67 14.90
CA SER A 39 5.77 0.23 14.79
C SER A 39 7.00 -0.50 14.24
N LEU A 40 7.92 0.20 13.56
CA LEU A 40 9.19 -0.37 13.09
C LEU A 40 10.08 -0.91 14.23
N LYS A 41 9.83 -0.48 15.47
CA LYS A 41 10.56 -0.92 16.66
C LYS A 41 9.91 -2.13 17.33
N ASN A 42 8.71 -2.53 16.90
CA ASN A 42 8.01 -3.66 17.47
C ASN A 42 8.61 -4.98 16.98
N GLY A 43 8.53 -6.01 17.84
CA GLY A 43 8.82 -7.38 17.46
C GLY A 43 7.62 -8.05 16.77
N PHE A 44 7.80 -9.29 16.36
CA PHE A 44 6.70 -10.16 15.93
C PHE A 44 5.82 -10.53 17.12
N VAL A 45 4.50 -10.54 16.90
CA VAL A 45 3.50 -10.87 17.92
C VAL A 45 2.40 -11.74 17.32
N TRP A 46 1.76 -12.55 18.16
CA TRP A 46 0.60 -13.38 17.78
C TRP A 46 0.87 -14.24 16.53
N ASP A 47 0.10 -14.02 15.49
CA ASP A 47 0.10 -14.79 14.25
C ASP A 47 1.40 -14.63 13.45
N ASP A 48 2.16 -13.56 13.68
CA ASP A 48 3.43 -13.31 12.98
C ASP A 48 4.43 -14.47 13.17
N ILE A 49 4.39 -15.12 14.35
CA ILE A 49 5.28 -16.26 14.63
C ILE A 49 4.96 -17.40 13.67
N GLN A 50 3.69 -17.76 13.54
CA GLN A 50 3.25 -18.84 12.68
C GLN A 50 3.33 -18.47 11.20
N TYR A 51 3.02 -17.21 10.86
CA TYR A 51 2.94 -16.75 9.49
C TYR A 51 4.29 -16.42 8.87
N ILE A 52 5.26 -15.98 9.69
CA ILE A 52 6.56 -15.52 9.21
C ILE A 52 7.69 -16.39 9.76
N THR A 53 7.79 -16.53 11.07
CA THR A 53 8.97 -17.17 11.70
C THR A 53 8.98 -18.70 11.45
N GLU A 54 7.85 -19.35 11.60
CA GLU A 54 7.72 -20.82 11.46
C GLU A 54 7.28 -21.27 10.07
N ASN A 55 6.78 -20.38 9.24
CA ASN A 55 6.25 -20.68 7.92
C ASN A 55 7.38 -20.97 6.93
N GLN A 56 7.57 -22.26 6.62
CA GLN A 56 8.57 -22.68 5.63
C GLN A 56 8.19 -22.34 4.18
N ARG A 57 6.89 -22.15 3.89
CA ARG A 57 6.40 -21.87 2.53
C ARG A 57 6.87 -20.52 2.02
N ILE A 58 6.97 -19.49 2.89
CA ILE A 58 7.42 -18.15 2.47
C ILE A 58 8.93 -18.08 2.20
N ARG A 59 9.66 -19.18 2.40
CA ARG A 59 11.10 -19.23 2.20
C ARG A 59 11.51 -19.50 0.76
N SER A 60 10.56 -19.79 -0.12
CA SER A 60 10.78 -19.96 -1.55
C SER A 60 9.79 -19.14 -2.37
N LEU A 61 10.26 -18.65 -3.54
CA LEU A 61 9.46 -17.97 -4.57
C LEU A 61 9.43 -18.79 -5.87
N ASP A 62 9.75 -20.10 -5.82
CA ASP A 62 9.61 -20.96 -6.99
C ASP A 62 8.13 -21.14 -7.39
N PHE A 63 7.93 -21.50 -8.68
CA PHE A 63 6.59 -21.61 -9.23
C PHE A 63 5.70 -22.61 -8.49
N HIS A 64 6.28 -23.73 -8.02
CA HIS A 64 5.54 -24.76 -7.30
C HIS A 64 5.00 -24.20 -5.97
N THR A 65 5.86 -23.57 -5.19
CA THR A 65 5.49 -22.95 -3.90
C THR A 65 4.48 -21.83 -4.07
N LEU A 66 4.63 -21.00 -5.10
CA LEU A 66 3.65 -19.95 -5.41
C LEU A 66 2.28 -20.52 -5.81
N ALA A 67 2.26 -21.58 -6.62
CA ALA A 67 1.04 -22.29 -6.99
C ALA A 67 0.37 -22.95 -5.75
N GLU A 68 1.17 -23.52 -4.85
CA GLU A 68 0.69 -24.08 -3.59
C GLU A 68 0.05 -22.99 -2.71
N MET A 69 0.65 -21.81 -2.57
CA MET A 69 0.06 -20.68 -1.83
C MET A 69 -1.30 -20.24 -2.41
N CYS A 70 -1.49 -20.37 -3.72
CA CYS A 70 -2.74 -20.02 -4.38
C CYS A 70 -3.84 -21.09 -4.24
N THR A 71 -3.46 -22.34 -4.00
CA THR A 71 -4.41 -23.48 -4.06
C THR A 71 -4.67 -24.17 -2.73
N THR A 72 -3.87 -23.88 -1.70
CA THR A 72 -3.97 -24.57 -0.41
C THR A 72 -4.23 -23.61 0.75
N TYR A 73 -4.77 -24.20 1.83
CA TYR A 73 -4.92 -23.48 3.11
C TYR A 73 -3.65 -23.56 3.94
N TYR A 74 -3.38 -22.51 4.71
CA TYR A 74 -2.37 -22.48 5.75
C TYR A 74 -2.96 -21.85 7.02
N GLN A 75 -2.76 -22.48 8.19
CA GLN A 75 -3.34 -22.02 9.47
C GLN A 75 -4.85 -21.73 9.35
N SER A 76 -5.58 -22.64 8.68
CA SER A 76 -7.02 -22.52 8.40
C SER A 76 -7.45 -21.33 7.54
N ASN A 77 -6.51 -20.59 6.97
CA ASN A 77 -6.75 -19.41 6.15
C ASN A 77 -6.31 -19.63 4.69
N TRP A 78 -7.08 -19.06 3.77
CA TRP A 78 -6.73 -18.99 2.36
C TRP A 78 -6.50 -17.53 1.98
N HIS A 79 -5.24 -17.11 2.04
CA HIS A 79 -4.79 -15.73 1.78
C HIS A 79 -3.59 -15.71 0.84
N PRO A 80 -3.74 -16.09 -0.45
CA PRO A 80 -2.61 -16.27 -1.36
C PRO A 80 -1.76 -15.00 -1.49
N PHE A 81 -2.37 -13.83 -1.63
CA PHE A 81 -1.62 -12.57 -1.75
C PHE A 81 -0.85 -12.21 -0.48
N THR A 82 -1.39 -12.53 0.69
CA THR A 82 -0.69 -12.34 1.97
C THR A 82 0.54 -13.25 2.04
N TRP A 83 0.40 -14.52 1.67
CA TRP A 83 1.53 -15.46 1.66
C TRP A 83 2.62 -15.05 0.69
N ILE A 84 2.25 -14.61 -0.53
CA ILE A 84 3.17 -14.10 -1.53
C ILE A 84 3.87 -12.82 -1.03
N SER A 85 3.13 -11.90 -0.39
CA SER A 85 3.71 -10.69 0.20
C SER A 85 4.74 -11.04 1.28
N HIS A 86 4.41 -11.96 2.20
CA HIS A 86 5.36 -12.42 3.22
C HIS A 86 6.56 -13.13 2.62
N ALA A 87 6.39 -13.88 1.53
CA ALA A 87 7.50 -14.51 0.84
C ALA A 87 8.45 -13.48 0.21
N ILE A 88 7.91 -12.42 -0.39
CA ILE A 88 8.71 -11.30 -0.91
C ILE A 88 9.45 -10.61 0.24
N ASP A 89 8.75 -10.28 1.32
CA ASP A 89 9.35 -9.64 2.50
C ASP A 89 10.44 -10.51 3.11
N TYR A 90 10.22 -11.82 3.19
CA TYR A 90 11.23 -12.75 3.68
C TYR A 90 12.49 -12.73 2.81
N HIS A 91 12.37 -12.68 1.49
CA HIS A 91 13.53 -12.64 0.59
C HIS A 91 14.31 -11.33 0.68
N VAL A 92 13.65 -10.22 1.01
CA VAL A 92 14.28 -8.90 1.15
C VAL A 92 14.86 -8.69 2.55
N PHE A 93 14.12 -9.07 3.58
CA PHE A 93 14.41 -8.70 4.98
C PHE A 93 14.71 -9.91 5.90
N GLY A 94 14.50 -11.13 5.40
CA GLY A 94 14.56 -12.33 6.24
C GLY A 94 13.47 -12.33 7.30
N VAL A 95 13.83 -12.71 8.52
CA VAL A 95 12.95 -12.69 9.71
C VAL A 95 13.11 -11.41 10.54
N LYS A 96 13.42 -10.28 9.92
CA LYS A 96 13.54 -8.99 10.62
C LYS A 96 12.16 -8.31 10.74
N PRO A 97 11.59 -8.15 11.95
CA PRO A 97 10.25 -7.58 12.12
C PRO A 97 10.10 -6.20 11.49
N SER A 98 11.12 -5.34 11.63
CA SER A 98 11.09 -3.98 11.06
C SER A 98 10.90 -3.95 9.54
N GLY A 99 11.40 -4.94 8.81
CA GLY A 99 11.22 -5.05 7.36
C GLY A 99 9.78 -5.37 7.00
N HIS A 100 9.18 -6.38 7.65
CA HIS A 100 7.77 -6.75 7.45
C HIS A 100 6.82 -5.62 7.86
N HIS A 101 7.12 -4.93 8.97
CA HIS A 101 6.35 -3.75 9.38
C HIS A 101 6.48 -2.62 8.35
N LEU A 102 7.67 -2.40 7.78
CA LEU A 102 7.89 -1.39 6.76
C LEU A 102 7.02 -1.65 5.51
N SER A 103 7.01 -2.88 5.00
CA SER A 103 6.15 -3.26 3.87
C SER A 103 4.67 -3.02 4.18
N SER A 104 4.22 -3.41 5.37
CA SER A 104 2.84 -3.19 5.82
C SER A 104 2.48 -1.70 5.87
N ILE A 105 3.38 -0.84 6.38
CA ILE A 105 3.18 0.61 6.44
C ILE A 105 3.08 1.20 5.04
N ILE A 106 3.96 0.80 4.12
CA ILE A 106 3.96 1.27 2.73
C ILE A 106 2.66 0.87 2.05
N LEU A 107 2.24 -0.40 2.15
CA LEU A 107 1.00 -0.89 1.59
C LEU A 107 -0.22 -0.15 2.16
N HIS A 108 -0.21 0.13 3.47
CA HIS A 108 -1.27 0.91 4.11
C HIS A 108 -1.31 2.35 3.58
N ALA A 109 -0.17 3.02 3.45
CA ALA A 109 -0.11 4.37 2.89
C ALA A 109 -0.59 4.41 1.43
N LEU A 110 -0.22 3.43 0.61
CA LEU A 110 -0.73 3.30 -0.76
C LEU A 110 -2.25 3.06 -0.78
N ASN A 111 -2.77 2.23 0.13
CA ASN A 111 -4.21 2.01 0.25
C ASN A 111 -4.97 3.29 0.64
N CYS A 112 -4.43 4.11 1.54
CA CYS A 112 -4.99 5.42 1.86
C CYS A 112 -5.07 6.32 0.62
N LEU A 113 -4.06 6.32 -0.25
CA LEU A 113 -4.10 7.05 -1.52
C LEU A 113 -5.15 6.51 -2.48
N LEU A 114 -5.29 5.19 -2.60
CA LEU A 114 -6.31 4.58 -3.45
C LEU A 114 -7.72 4.98 -2.99
N VAL A 115 -7.99 4.93 -1.69
CA VAL A 115 -9.27 5.36 -1.11
C VAL A 115 -9.50 6.85 -1.37
N PHE A 116 -8.49 7.69 -1.17
CA PHE A 116 -8.59 9.14 -1.43
C PHE A 116 -8.97 9.43 -2.88
N PHE A 117 -8.28 8.82 -3.86
CA PHE A 117 -8.60 9.02 -5.28
C PHE A 117 -9.95 8.43 -5.67
N LEU A 118 -10.33 7.30 -5.08
CA LEU A 118 -11.65 6.71 -5.28
C LEU A 118 -12.76 7.68 -4.83
N VAL A 119 -12.62 8.27 -3.64
CA VAL A 119 -13.58 9.25 -3.11
C VAL A 119 -13.66 10.48 -4.02
N ILE A 120 -12.51 11.04 -4.44
CA ILE A 120 -12.50 12.16 -5.40
C ILE A 120 -13.27 11.77 -6.68
N LYS A 121 -12.98 10.59 -7.23
CA LYS A 121 -13.64 10.14 -8.46
C LYS A 121 -15.16 10.02 -8.28
N ILE A 122 -15.62 9.46 -7.16
CA ILE A 122 -17.05 9.33 -6.89
C ILE A 122 -17.70 10.71 -6.78
N VAL A 123 -17.11 11.64 -6.02
CA VAL A 123 -17.63 13.00 -5.82
C VAL A 123 -17.70 13.81 -7.12
N LEU A 124 -16.75 13.59 -8.04
CA LEU A 124 -16.71 14.30 -9.32
C LEU A 124 -17.66 13.71 -10.39
N VAL A 125 -18.16 12.50 -10.20
CA VAL A 125 -19.08 11.82 -11.15
C VAL A 125 -20.54 12.02 -10.74
N VAL A 126 -20.82 12.31 -9.48
CA VAL A 126 -22.16 12.62 -8.94
C VAL A 126 -22.44 14.11 -9.08
#